data_28acae565d61209178b66bd473721c73
#
_entry.id   28acae565d61209178b66bd473721c73
#
_cell.length_a   1.000
_cell.length_b   1.000
_cell.length_c   1.000
_cell.angle_alpha   90.00
_cell.angle_beta   90.00
_cell.angle_gamma   90.00
#
_symmetry.space_group_name_H-M   'P 1'
#
loop_
_entity.id
_entity.type
_entity.pdbx_description
1 polymer ?
#
loop_
_entity_poly.entity_id
_entity_poly.type
_entity_poly.pdbx_seq_one_letter_code
_entity_poly.pdbx_strand_id
1 'polypeptide(L)'
;MNSGKQNGSLRKVRVLINPKSGLGVSFDVFWAVVEKHWSGEGVDVSYQFSHDIADGQSKALRAVEDGTDTILIAGGDGMVNSIGSVLTGTGTALGVIPTGSGNGFARHFGIPLDIPGAVKALAGANRCQIDVGTANGRPFFVTCSMAWDAAIVRSFETFPVRGILPYVFAGAAELIGYVAQPFEVSLDDGETLTFPDPIIFTAANLTQYGGGARIAPQALPDDGYMEMVVALRQDMPLLLANVGRLFNGTIDQIPQMLTRRFQRMDVRRKL
;
A
#
# COMPACT_ATOMS: atom_id res chain seq x y z
N MET A 1 11.66 -43.39 29.63
CA MET A 1 12.00 -42.52 28.50
C MET A 1 10.69 -42.10 27.86
N ASN A 2 10.17 -40.97 28.23
CA ASN A 2 8.91 -40.45 27.75
C ASN A 2 9.22 -39.30 26.82
N SER A 3 9.28 -39.57 25.49
CA SER A 3 9.39 -38.55 24.47
C SER A 3 8.04 -37.85 24.36
N GLY A 4 7.88 -36.75 25.08
CA GLY A 4 6.75 -35.85 24.92
C GLY A 4 6.75 -35.33 23.49
N LYS A 5 5.85 -35.83 22.64
CA LYS A 5 5.46 -35.16 21.40
C LYS A 5 4.88 -33.82 21.82
N GLN A 6 5.64 -32.73 21.60
CA GLN A 6 5.06 -31.41 21.57
C GLN A 6 4.00 -31.45 20.47
N ASN A 7 2.74 -31.31 20.86
CA ASN A 7 1.63 -31.03 19.96
C ASN A 7 1.87 -29.61 19.40
N GLY A 8 2.75 -29.47 18.42
CA GLY A 8 2.90 -28.25 17.65
C GLY A 8 1.59 -28.02 16.89
N SER A 9 0.86 -26.97 17.20
CA SER A 9 -0.30 -26.56 16.40
C SER A 9 0.15 -26.35 14.95
N LEU A 10 -0.63 -26.90 14.01
CA LEU A 10 -0.39 -26.70 12.57
C LEU A 10 -0.34 -25.20 12.26
N ARG A 11 0.71 -24.75 11.57
CA ARG A 11 0.78 -23.38 11.04
C ARG A 11 -0.25 -23.24 9.92
N LYS A 12 -1.24 -22.37 10.11
CA LYS A 12 -2.31 -22.14 9.14
C LYS A 12 -1.97 -20.98 8.21
N VAL A 13 -1.99 -21.23 6.92
CA VAL A 13 -1.77 -20.24 5.87
C VAL A 13 -3.00 -20.16 4.97
N ARG A 14 -3.55 -18.96 4.77
CA ARG A 14 -4.68 -18.72 3.88
C ARG A 14 -4.23 -17.84 2.72
N VAL A 15 -4.47 -18.33 1.51
CA VAL A 15 -4.14 -17.59 0.28
C VAL A 15 -5.44 -16.98 -0.26
N LEU A 16 -5.53 -15.65 -0.22
CA LEU A 16 -6.66 -14.90 -0.78
C LEU A 16 -6.26 -14.31 -2.14
N ILE A 17 -7.01 -14.65 -3.17
CA ILE A 17 -6.70 -14.29 -4.56
C ILE A 17 -7.77 -13.35 -5.09
N ASN A 18 -7.34 -12.19 -5.61
CA ASN A 18 -8.22 -11.31 -6.35
C ASN A 18 -8.17 -11.67 -7.85
N PRO A 19 -9.21 -12.29 -8.42
CA PRO A 19 -9.21 -12.70 -9.83
C PRO A 19 -9.14 -11.51 -10.79
N LYS A 20 -9.54 -10.31 -10.35
CA LYS A 20 -9.53 -9.08 -11.16
C LYS A 20 -8.15 -8.44 -11.25
N SER A 21 -7.23 -8.73 -10.35
CA SER A 21 -5.88 -8.16 -10.40
C SER A 21 -4.96 -8.82 -11.43
N GLY A 22 -5.40 -9.94 -12.01
CA GLY A 22 -4.68 -10.67 -13.07
C GLY A 22 -3.43 -11.37 -12.53
N LEU A 23 -3.49 -12.69 -12.36
CA LEU A 23 -2.30 -13.45 -11.91
C LEU A 23 -1.18 -13.46 -12.97
N GLY A 24 -1.51 -13.17 -14.24
CA GLY A 24 -0.54 -13.30 -15.34
C GLY A 24 -0.12 -14.74 -15.65
N VAL A 25 -0.59 -15.71 -14.84
CA VAL A 25 -0.36 -17.15 -14.98
C VAL A 25 -1.65 -17.90 -14.66
N SER A 26 -1.75 -19.18 -15.08
CA SER A 26 -2.89 -20.01 -14.69
C SER A 26 -2.87 -20.29 -13.18
N PHE A 27 -4.05 -20.60 -12.61
CA PHE A 27 -4.14 -20.93 -11.19
C PHE A 27 -3.28 -22.15 -10.83
N ASP A 28 -3.19 -23.15 -11.68
CA ASP A 28 -2.38 -24.35 -11.43
C ASP A 28 -0.89 -24.01 -11.27
N VAL A 29 -0.37 -23.10 -12.12
CA VAL A 29 1.02 -22.63 -12.02
C VAL A 29 1.21 -21.83 -10.74
N PHE A 30 0.29 -20.93 -10.42
CA PHE A 30 0.31 -20.17 -9.16
C PHE A 30 0.29 -21.11 -7.94
N TRP A 31 -0.64 -22.04 -7.91
CA TRP A 31 -0.78 -23.04 -6.87
C TRP A 31 0.50 -23.85 -6.67
N ALA A 32 1.08 -24.37 -7.76
CA ALA A 32 2.31 -25.16 -7.71
C ALA A 32 3.48 -24.38 -7.12
N VAL A 33 3.59 -23.07 -7.41
CA VAL A 33 4.61 -22.20 -6.85
C VAL A 33 4.41 -21.98 -5.35
N VAL A 34 3.17 -21.76 -4.90
CA VAL A 34 2.87 -21.60 -3.47
C VAL A 34 3.12 -22.90 -2.73
N GLU A 35 2.62 -24.03 -3.22
CA GLU A 35 2.84 -25.35 -2.62
C GLU A 35 4.33 -25.65 -2.45
N LYS A 36 5.14 -25.38 -3.45
CA LYS A 36 6.58 -25.63 -3.40
C LYS A 36 7.29 -24.95 -2.23
N HIS A 37 6.82 -23.78 -1.79
CA HIS A 37 7.52 -22.96 -0.80
C HIS A 37 6.80 -22.84 0.55
N TRP A 38 5.49 -23.11 0.58
CA TRP A 38 4.67 -22.89 1.76
C TRP A 38 4.04 -24.18 2.31
N SER A 39 3.94 -25.26 1.51
CA SER A 39 3.49 -26.55 2.02
C SER A 39 4.66 -27.32 2.65
N GLY A 40 4.34 -28.11 3.66
CA GLY A 40 5.30 -28.96 4.36
C GLY A 40 4.69 -29.59 5.60
N GLU A 41 5.47 -30.40 6.29
CA GLU A 41 5.02 -31.01 7.55
C GLU A 41 4.67 -29.92 8.57
N GLY A 42 3.47 -29.98 9.12
CA GLY A 42 3.00 -29.00 10.11
C GLY A 42 2.44 -27.69 9.53
N VAL A 43 2.22 -27.59 8.20
CA VAL A 43 1.60 -26.43 7.56
C VAL A 43 0.30 -26.80 6.85
N ASP A 44 -0.78 -26.08 7.14
CA ASP A 44 -2.09 -26.17 6.47
C ASP A 44 -2.26 -24.96 5.54
N VAL A 45 -2.20 -25.18 4.24
CA VAL A 45 -2.38 -24.13 3.23
C VAL A 45 -3.74 -24.28 2.56
N SER A 46 -4.52 -23.20 2.48
CA SER A 46 -5.78 -23.20 1.75
C SER A 46 -5.94 -21.95 0.88
N TYR A 47 -6.75 -22.04 -0.16
CA TYR A 47 -6.91 -21.04 -1.21
C TYR A 47 -8.35 -20.58 -1.32
N GLN A 48 -8.57 -19.27 -1.43
CA GLN A 48 -9.87 -18.68 -1.63
C GLN A 48 -9.78 -17.50 -2.61
N PHE A 49 -10.79 -17.38 -3.48
CA PHE A 49 -10.93 -16.22 -4.36
C PHE A 49 -11.77 -15.15 -3.66
N SER A 50 -11.38 -13.90 -3.82
CA SER A 50 -12.11 -12.73 -3.33
C SER A 50 -12.87 -12.10 -4.51
N HIS A 51 -14.20 -12.13 -4.48
CA HIS A 51 -15.04 -11.61 -5.55
C HIS A 51 -15.16 -10.08 -5.52
N ASP A 52 -15.16 -9.51 -4.31
CA ASP A 52 -15.18 -8.09 -4.04
C ASP A 52 -14.53 -7.79 -2.69
N ILE A 53 -14.54 -6.51 -2.29
CA ILE A 53 -13.92 -6.05 -1.04
C ILE A 53 -14.59 -6.71 0.18
N ALA A 54 -15.92 -6.71 0.24
CA ALA A 54 -16.67 -7.23 1.39
C ALA A 54 -16.48 -8.75 1.56
N ASP A 55 -16.48 -9.49 0.45
CA ASP A 55 -16.22 -10.93 0.44
C ASP A 55 -14.79 -11.22 0.92
N GLY A 56 -13.80 -10.47 0.42
CA GLY A 56 -12.40 -10.59 0.86
C GLY A 56 -12.24 -10.32 2.36
N GLN A 57 -12.82 -9.24 2.86
CA GLN A 57 -12.79 -8.89 4.27
C GLN A 57 -13.48 -9.96 5.15
N SER A 58 -14.63 -10.47 4.73
CA SER A 58 -15.33 -11.54 5.43
C SER A 58 -14.50 -12.83 5.53
N LYS A 59 -13.77 -13.19 4.46
CA LYS A 59 -12.86 -14.33 4.45
C LYS A 59 -11.65 -14.12 5.34
N ALA A 60 -11.07 -12.92 5.32
CA ALA A 60 -9.97 -12.57 6.20
C ALA A 60 -10.38 -12.61 7.68
N LEU A 61 -11.55 -12.08 8.01
CA LEU A 61 -12.07 -12.10 9.38
C LEU A 61 -12.24 -13.54 9.89
N ARG A 62 -12.88 -14.40 9.09
CA ARG A 62 -13.01 -15.83 9.44
C ARG A 62 -11.65 -16.51 9.59
N ALA A 63 -10.68 -16.19 8.76
CA ALA A 63 -9.34 -16.73 8.88
C ALA A 63 -8.66 -16.32 10.20
N VAL A 64 -8.84 -15.05 10.63
CA VAL A 64 -8.38 -14.58 11.95
C VAL A 64 -9.06 -15.36 13.08
N GLU A 65 -10.39 -15.50 13.03
CA GLU A 65 -11.18 -16.25 14.01
C GLU A 65 -10.77 -17.73 14.10
N ASP A 66 -10.41 -18.32 12.96
CA ASP A 66 -9.89 -19.70 12.86
C ASP A 66 -8.44 -19.85 13.36
N GLY A 67 -7.81 -18.78 13.82
CA GLY A 67 -6.42 -18.76 14.29
C GLY A 67 -5.41 -18.96 13.15
N THR A 68 -5.64 -18.32 12.01
CA THR A 68 -4.69 -18.33 10.88
C THR A 68 -3.44 -17.53 11.22
N ASP A 69 -2.27 -18.11 11.00
CA ASP A 69 -0.98 -17.47 11.27
C ASP A 69 -0.60 -16.43 10.21
N THR A 70 -0.91 -16.73 8.96
CA THR A 70 -0.53 -15.89 7.83
C THR A 70 -1.61 -15.88 6.76
N ILE A 71 -1.99 -14.69 6.34
CA ILE A 71 -2.78 -14.51 5.12
C ILE A 71 -1.84 -14.02 4.02
N LEU A 72 -1.74 -14.78 2.92
CA LEU A 72 -1.07 -14.37 1.69
C LEU A 72 -2.12 -13.80 0.74
N ILE A 73 -1.97 -12.56 0.34
CA ILE A 73 -2.84 -11.97 -0.68
C ILE A 73 -2.15 -11.96 -2.04
N ALA A 74 -2.83 -12.43 -3.09
CA ALA A 74 -2.43 -12.20 -4.47
C ALA A 74 -3.25 -11.01 -5.00
N GLY A 75 -2.64 -9.82 -4.94
CA GLY A 75 -3.33 -8.55 -5.23
C GLY A 75 -2.38 -7.36 -5.25
N GLY A 76 -2.95 -6.17 -5.38
CA GLY A 76 -2.25 -4.88 -5.29
C GLY A 76 -2.58 -4.12 -4.00
N ASP A 77 -2.20 -2.83 -3.97
CA ASP A 77 -2.35 -1.95 -2.80
C ASP A 77 -3.79 -1.82 -2.29
N GLY A 78 -4.79 -1.90 -3.18
CA GLY A 78 -6.20 -1.93 -2.79
C GLY A 78 -6.56 -3.17 -1.96
N MET A 79 -5.97 -4.33 -2.28
CA MET A 79 -6.18 -5.55 -1.49
C MET A 79 -5.39 -5.50 -0.18
N VAL A 80 -4.19 -4.90 -0.18
CA VAL A 80 -3.45 -4.61 1.07
C VAL A 80 -4.32 -3.78 1.99
N ASN A 81 -4.94 -2.72 1.47
CA ASN A 81 -5.76 -1.82 2.27
C ASN A 81 -7.01 -2.53 2.82
N SER A 82 -7.73 -3.29 1.99
CA SER A 82 -8.97 -3.96 2.40
C SER A 82 -8.73 -5.12 3.36
N ILE A 83 -7.76 -5.97 3.11
CA ILE A 83 -7.46 -7.12 3.98
C ILE A 83 -6.67 -6.68 5.21
N GLY A 84 -5.65 -5.82 5.03
CA GLY A 84 -4.87 -5.27 6.13
C GLY A 84 -5.73 -4.58 7.19
N SER A 85 -6.81 -3.88 6.79
CA SER A 85 -7.74 -3.26 7.74
C SER A 85 -8.40 -4.25 8.70
N VAL A 86 -8.68 -5.47 8.24
CA VAL A 86 -9.23 -6.56 9.08
C VAL A 86 -8.15 -7.13 10.00
N LEU A 87 -6.89 -7.14 9.57
CA LEU A 87 -5.77 -7.72 10.32
C LEU A 87 -5.18 -6.76 11.36
N THR A 88 -5.50 -5.48 11.29
CA THR A 88 -4.99 -4.47 12.23
C THR A 88 -5.31 -4.85 13.67
N GLY A 89 -4.29 -4.90 14.52
CA GLY A 89 -4.42 -5.27 15.93
C GLY A 89 -4.58 -6.78 16.18
N THR A 90 -4.48 -7.63 15.16
CA THR A 90 -4.51 -9.09 15.30
C THR A 90 -3.10 -9.70 15.29
N GLY A 91 -2.99 -10.99 15.64
CA GLY A 91 -1.74 -11.75 15.55
C GLY A 91 -1.45 -12.32 14.16
N THR A 92 -2.37 -12.19 13.20
CA THR A 92 -2.25 -12.76 11.85
C THR A 92 -1.36 -11.89 10.97
N ALA A 93 -0.33 -12.46 10.39
CA ALA A 93 0.58 -11.75 9.48
C ALA A 93 -0.01 -11.63 8.07
N LEU A 94 0.27 -10.51 7.40
CA LEU A 94 -0.04 -10.27 5.99
C LEU A 94 1.21 -10.49 5.13
N GLY A 95 1.11 -11.36 4.12
CA GLY A 95 2.11 -11.46 3.06
C GLY A 95 1.49 -11.02 1.72
N VAL A 96 2.25 -10.28 0.91
CA VAL A 96 1.74 -9.70 -0.33
C VAL A 96 2.45 -10.32 -1.53
N ILE A 97 1.71 -11.04 -2.37
CA ILE A 97 2.15 -11.50 -3.68
C ILE A 97 1.64 -10.45 -4.70
N PRO A 98 2.52 -9.60 -5.24
CA PRO A 98 2.12 -8.43 -6.01
C PRO A 98 1.61 -8.80 -7.41
N THR A 99 0.32 -8.62 -7.64
CA THR A 99 -0.33 -8.80 -8.95
C THR A 99 -1.06 -7.54 -9.43
N GLY A 100 -0.96 -6.45 -8.68
CA GLY A 100 -1.52 -5.14 -9.04
C GLY A 100 -0.63 -4.36 -10.00
N SER A 101 -1.07 -3.16 -10.40
CA SER A 101 -0.32 -2.27 -11.27
C SER A 101 0.72 -1.41 -10.53
N GLY A 102 0.41 -0.94 -9.32
CA GLY A 102 1.26 -0.06 -8.53
C GLY A 102 2.23 -0.81 -7.62
N ASN A 103 1.68 -1.69 -6.80
CA ASN A 103 2.38 -2.52 -5.83
C ASN A 103 3.32 -1.72 -4.90
N GLY A 104 2.84 -0.56 -4.42
CA GLY A 104 3.62 0.34 -3.58
C GLY A 104 4.07 -0.31 -2.28
N PHE A 105 3.18 -1.09 -1.65
CA PHE A 105 3.51 -1.87 -0.46
C PHE A 105 4.64 -2.87 -0.72
N ALA A 106 4.48 -3.71 -1.74
CA ALA A 106 5.49 -4.71 -2.08
C ALA A 106 6.85 -4.08 -2.43
N ARG A 107 6.84 -2.97 -3.16
CA ARG A 107 8.06 -2.24 -3.54
C ARG A 107 8.77 -1.63 -2.33
N HIS A 108 8.02 -1.12 -1.34
CA HIS A 108 8.61 -0.57 -0.12
C HIS A 108 9.38 -1.64 0.65
N PHE A 109 8.80 -2.83 0.81
CA PHE A 109 9.43 -3.94 1.54
C PHE A 109 10.40 -4.79 0.68
N GLY A 110 10.70 -4.37 -0.55
CA GLY A 110 11.61 -5.09 -1.43
C GLY A 110 11.12 -6.49 -1.84
N ILE A 111 9.79 -6.71 -1.79
CA ILE A 111 9.19 -7.97 -2.25
C ILE A 111 9.31 -8.03 -3.78
N PRO A 112 9.88 -9.10 -4.35
CA PRO A 112 9.94 -9.30 -5.80
C PRO A 112 8.58 -9.13 -6.47
N LEU A 113 8.56 -8.54 -7.66
CA LEU A 113 7.31 -8.26 -8.36
C LEU A 113 6.83 -9.44 -9.23
N ASP A 114 7.66 -10.43 -9.43
CA ASP A 114 7.26 -11.69 -10.03
C ASP A 114 6.73 -12.66 -8.97
N ILE A 115 5.74 -13.47 -9.34
CA ILE A 115 5.07 -14.39 -8.41
C ILE A 115 6.03 -15.40 -7.77
N PRO A 116 6.88 -16.11 -8.54
CA PRO A 116 7.81 -17.07 -7.94
C PRO A 116 8.79 -16.45 -6.95
N GLY A 117 9.34 -15.28 -7.30
CA GLY A 117 10.24 -14.53 -6.44
C GLY A 117 9.55 -14.07 -5.16
N ALA A 118 8.34 -13.50 -5.27
CA ALA A 118 7.56 -13.04 -4.10
C ALA A 118 7.20 -14.19 -3.16
N VAL A 119 6.66 -15.28 -3.68
CA VAL A 119 6.28 -16.46 -2.89
C VAL A 119 7.48 -17.05 -2.15
N LYS A 120 8.62 -17.18 -2.83
CA LYS A 120 9.87 -17.66 -2.24
C LYS A 120 10.39 -16.70 -1.15
N ALA A 121 10.42 -15.40 -1.43
CA ALA A 121 10.90 -14.39 -0.49
C ALA A 121 10.06 -14.36 0.78
N LEU A 122 8.73 -14.38 0.64
CA LEU A 122 7.79 -14.36 1.76
C LEU A 122 7.89 -15.62 2.63
N ALA A 123 8.18 -16.79 2.06
CA ALA A 123 8.33 -18.03 2.82
C ALA A 123 9.52 -18.00 3.79
N GLY A 124 10.59 -17.26 3.43
CA GLY A 124 11.78 -17.06 4.26
C GLY A 124 11.82 -15.73 5.02
N ALA A 125 10.79 -14.89 4.91
CA ALA A 125 10.78 -13.57 5.50
C ALA A 125 10.53 -13.58 7.02
N ASN A 126 11.16 -12.64 7.72
CA ASN A 126 10.80 -12.32 9.10
C ASN A 126 9.53 -11.46 9.12
N ARG A 127 8.69 -11.67 10.14
CA ARG A 127 7.54 -10.81 10.40
C ARG A 127 8.02 -9.50 11.05
N CYS A 128 7.46 -8.39 10.62
CA CYS A 128 7.64 -7.09 11.27
C CYS A 128 6.26 -6.49 11.59
N GLN A 129 6.23 -5.64 12.58
CA GLN A 129 5.08 -4.78 12.84
C GLN A 129 5.26 -3.50 12.05
N ILE A 130 4.15 -2.93 11.60
CA ILE A 130 4.15 -1.65 10.91
C ILE A 130 3.07 -0.75 11.50
N ASP A 131 3.29 0.53 11.39
CA ASP A 131 2.28 1.53 11.70
C ASP A 131 1.15 1.51 10.67
N VAL A 132 -0.03 1.92 11.07
CA VAL A 132 -1.20 2.05 10.22
C VAL A 132 -1.77 3.44 10.37
N GLY A 133 -1.77 4.21 9.28
CA GLY A 133 -2.43 5.51 9.27
C GLY A 133 -3.96 5.36 9.28
N THR A 134 -4.65 6.33 9.87
CA THR A 134 -6.11 6.41 9.81
C THR A 134 -6.55 7.78 9.31
N ALA A 135 -7.42 7.81 8.31
CA ALA A 135 -8.05 9.02 7.80
C ALA A 135 -9.56 8.95 8.06
N ASN A 136 -10.07 9.81 8.95
CA ASN A 136 -11.47 9.79 9.40
C ASN A 136 -11.94 8.39 9.84
N GLY A 137 -11.12 7.70 10.62
CA GLY A 137 -11.39 6.36 11.14
C GLY A 137 -11.20 5.21 10.13
N ARG A 138 -10.77 5.50 8.89
CA ARG A 138 -10.48 4.49 7.87
C ARG A 138 -8.98 4.25 7.79
N PRO A 139 -8.51 3.01 7.94
CA PRO A 139 -7.09 2.71 7.88
C PRO A 139 -6.55 2.84 6.45
N PHE A 140 -5.28 3.23 6.35
CA PHE A 140 -4.50 3.17 5.13
C PHE A 140 -3.07 2.69 5.45
N PHE A 141 -2.46 1.97 4.51
CA PHE A 141 -1.18 1.29 4.74
C PHE A 141 -0.02 1.92 3.96
N VAL A 142 -0.29 2.55 2.85
CA VAL A 142 0.75 3.12 1.99
C VAL A 142 0.69 4.64 2.02
N THR A 143 -0.28 5.23 1.35
CA THR A 143 -0.49 6.68 1.29
C THR A 143 -1.97 7.03 1.32
N CYS A 144 -2.28 8.24 1.82
CA CYS A 144 -3.60 8.86 1.74
C CYS A 144 -3.46 10.26 1.12
N SER A 145 -3.95 10.44 -0.10
CA SER A 145 -3.84 11.67 -0.88
C SER A 145 -5.15 12.45 -0.90
N MET A 146 -5.07 13.80 -0.93
CA MET A 146 -6.23 14.68 -0.80
C MET A 146 -6.30 15.80 -1.86
N ALA A 147 -5.29 15.99 -2.70
CA ALA A 147 -5.24 17.02 -3.72
C ALA A 147 -5.39 16.44 -5.15
N TRP A 148 -4.72 17.04 -6.14
CA TRP A 148 -4.71 16.55 -7.51
C TRP A 148 -4.14 15.12 -7.63
N ASP A 149 -3.16 14.78 -6.82
CA ASP A 149 -2.60 13.44 -6.72
C ASP A 149 -3.66 12.37 -6.41
N ALA A 150 -4.68 12.71 -5.60
CA ALA A 150 -5.82 11.82 -5.38
C ALA A 150 -6.75 11.71 -6.60
N ALA A 151 -6.86 12.77 -7.42
CA ALA A 151 -7.65 12.75 -8.65
C ALA A 151 -7.02 11.83 -9.70
N ILE A 152 -5.69 11.84 -9.84
CA ILE A 152 -4.96 10.92 -10.73
C ILE A 152 -5.28 9.47 -10.42
N VAL A 153 -5.25 9.09 -9.15
CA VAL A 153 -5.53 7.70 -8.74
C VAL A 153 -6.94 7.28 -9.15
N ARG A 154 -7.93 8.16 -8.97
CA ARG A 154 -9.34 7.89 -9.37
C ARG A 154 -9.50 7.76 -10.87
N SER A 155 -8.90 8.66 -11.64
CA SER A 155 -8.95 8.59 -13.11
C SER A 155 -8.32 7.31 -13.62
N PHE A 156 -7.24 6.87 -12.99
CA PHE A 156 -6.54 5.66 -13.37
C PHE A 156 -7.36 4.37 -13.15
N GLU A 157 -8.23 4.32 -12.15
CA GLU A 157 -9.12 3.17 -11.93
C GLU A 157 -10.08 2.95 -13.11
N THR A 158 -10.41 4.01 -13.85
CA THR A 158 -11.31 3.98 -15.01
C THR A 158 -10.59 3.81 -16.35
N PHE A 159 -9.25 3.91 -16.40
CA PHE A 159 -8.49 3.82 -17.64
C PHE A 159 -8.31 2.37 -18.11
N PRO A 160 -8.58 2.06 -19.40
CA PRO A 160 -8.53 0.69 -19.91
C PRO A 160 -7.12 0.14 -20.11
N VAL A 161 -6.08 0.99 -20.07
CA VAL A 161 -4.68 0.60 -20.30
C VAL A 161 -3.85 0.80 -19.06
N ARG A 162 -3.09 -0.22 -18.67
CA ARG A 162 -2.21 -0.19 -17.49
C ARG A 162 -0.77 0.16 -17.90
N GLY A 163 -0.07 0.94 -17.07
CA GLY A 163 1.34 1.32 -17.27
C GLY A 163 1.65 2.78 -16.91
N ILE A 164 2.93 3.17 -16.91
CA ILE A 164 3.39 4.51 -16.52
C ILE A 164 2.91 5.60 -17.49
N LEU A 165 2.92 5.34 -18.80
CA LEU A 165 2.50 6.31 -19.81
C LEU A 165 1.04 6.76 -19.66
N PRO A 166 0.06 5.85 -19.47
CA PRO A 166 -1.31 6.23 -19.14
C PRO A 166 -1.44 7.10 -17.88
N TYR A 167 -0.60 6.88 -16.86
CA TYR A 167 -0.55 7.74 -15.67
C TYR A 167 -0.17 9.18 -15.99
N VAL A 168 0.86 9.36 -16.82
CA VAL A 168 1.32 10.69 -17.21
C VAL A 168 0.24 11.44 -18.01
N PHE A 169 -0.43 10.75 -18.95
CA PHE A 169 -1.51 11.36 -19.74
C PHE A 169 -2.76 11.66 -18.92
N ALA A 170 -3.19 10.72 -18.07
CA ALA A 170 -4.33 10.94 -17.18
C ALA A 170 -4.05 12.09 -16.21
N GLY A 171 -2.85 12.13 -15.64
CA GLY A 171 -2.41 13.20 -14.76
C GLY A 171 -2.40 14.56 -15.44
N ALA A 172 -1.87 14.66 -16.65
CA ALA A 172 -1.85 15.91 -17.40
C ALA A 172 -3.26 16.41 -17.76
N ALA A 173 -4.17 15.51 -18.15
CA ALA A 173 -5.56 15.86 -18.46
C ALA A 173 -6.31 16.34 -17.22
N GLU A 174 -6.18 15.64 -16.09
CA GLU A 174 -6.77 16.02 -14.82
C GLU A 174 -6.24 17.35 -14.29
N LEU A 175 -4.95 17.65 -14.52
CA LEU A 175 -4.34 18.91 -14.08
C LEU A 175 -4.97 20.13 -14.74
N ILE A 176 -5.35 20.03 -16.03
CA ILE A 176 -5.94 21.15 -16.78
C ILE A 176 -7.28 21.57 -16.16
N GLY A 177 -8.08 20.60 -15.70
CA GLY A 177 -9.39 20.83 -15.06
C GLY A 177 -9.36 20.98 -13.55
N TYR A 178 -8.22 20.70 -12.91
CA TYR A 178 -8.14 20.67 -11.46
C TYR A 178 -8.21 22.09 -10.87
N VAL A 179 -9.17 22.31 -9.99
CA VAL A 179 -9.28 23.52 -9.18
C VAL A 179 -8.81 23.18 -7.77
N ALA A 180 -7.63 23.64 -7.42
CA ALA A 180 -7.10 23.44 -6.09
C ALA A 180 -7.97 24.16 -5.06
N GLN A 181 -8.12 23.53 -3.91
CA GLN A 181 -8.80 24.09 -2.75
C GLN A 181 -7.76 24.43 -1.70
N PRO A 182 -7.81 25.60 -1.06
CA PRO A 182 -6.88 25.93 0.00
C PRO A 182 -7.11 25.03 1.21
N PHE A 183 -6.01 24.54 1.78
CA PHE A 183 -6.02 23.75 3.00
C PHE A 183 -5.41 24.53 4.16
N GLU A 184 -6.05 24.43 5.32
CA GLU A 184 -5.48 24.76 6.62
C GLU A 184 -5.20 23.43 7.33
N VAL A 185 -3.97 23.28 7.80
CA VAL A 185 -3.46 22.02 8.35
C VAL A 185 -2.89 22.28 9.73
N SER A 186 -3.39 21.59 10.72
CA SER A 186 -2.79 21.59 12.06
C SER A 186 -2.10 20.25 12.30
N LEU A 187 -0.82 20.29 12.69
CA LEU A 187 -0.01 19.11 12.98
C LEU A 187 0.17 18.99 14.49
N ASP A 188 -0.02 17.80 15.03
CA ASP A 188 0.15 17.44 16.42
C ASP A 188 -0.52 18.48 17.36
N ASP A 189 0.24 19.16 18.23
CA ASP A 189 -0.34 20.06 19.24
C ASP A 189 -0.08 21.55 18.96
N GLY A 190 0.24 21.96 17.71
CA GLY A 190 0.43 23.40 17.61
C GLY A 190 0.80 24.07 16.31
N GLU A 191 1.45 23.44 15.38
CA GLU A 191 1.79 24.11 14.13
C GLU A 191 0.58 24.15 13.18
N THR A 192 0.15 25.36 12.77
CA THR A 192 -0.88 25.53 11.76
C THR A 192 -0.25 26.09 10.49
N LEU A 193 -0.39 25.35 9.38
CA LEU A 193 0.11 25.66 8.06
C LEU A 193 -1.06 25.97 7.11
N THR A 194 -0.86 26.90 6.19
CA THR A 194 -1.85 27.21 5.16
C THR A 194 -1.25 26.97 3.77
N PHE A 195 -1.95 26.16 2.97
CA PHE A 195 -1.58 25.85 1.59
C PHE A 195 -2.66 26.39 0.65
N PRO A 196 -2.38 27.48 -0.09
CA PRO A 196 -3.40 28.16 -0.89
C PRO A 196 -3.81 27.38 -2.15
N ASP A 197 -2.88 26.65 -2.77
CA ASP A 197 -3.10 25.97 -4.04
C ASP A 197 -2.29 24.65 -4.12
N PRO A 198 -2.57 23.66 -3.23
CA PRO A 198 -1.83 22.41 -3.23
C PRO A 198 -2.25 21.51 -4.39
N ILE A 199 -1.26 20.98 -5.12
CA ILE A 199 -1.44 19.96 -6.16
C ILE A 199 -1.03 18.57 -5.66
N ILE A 200 -0.07 18.51 -4.74
CA ILE A 200 0.27 17.31 -3.98
C ILE A 200 -0.07 17.60 -2.53
N PHE A 201 -0.84 16.73 -1.93
CA PHE A 201 -1.10 16.72 -0.50
C PHE A 201 -1.33 15.28 -0.05
N THR A 202 -0.30 14.67 0.51
CA THR A 202 -0.26 13.26 0.83
C THR A 202 0.18 13.04 2.27
N ALA A 203 -0.54 12.21 3.01
CA ALA A 203 -0.05 11.55 4.21
C ALA A 203 0.52 10.20 3.80
N ALA A 204 1.80 9.97 4.05
CA ALA A 204 2.50 8.76 3.67
C ALA A 204 2.99 7.98 4.90
N ASN A 205 2.60 6.71 4.96
CA ASN A 205 3.14 5.73 5.90
C ASN A 205 4.37 5.03 5.32
N LEU A 206 4.35 4.81 4.00
CA LEU A 206 5.43 4.15 3.26
C LEU A 206 5.96 5.08 2.16
N THR A 207 7.11 4.72 1.60
CA THR A 207 7.83 5.57 0.65
C THR A 207 7.13 5.76 -0.70
N GLN A 208 6.20 4.87 -1.07
CA GLN A 208 5.76 4.68 -2.45
C GLN A 208 4.33 5.17 -2.72
N TYR A 209 4.12 5.83 -3.87
CA TYR A 209 2.78 5.90 -4.47
C TYR A 209 2.39 4.59 -5.18
N GLY A 210 3.37 3.85 -5.66
CA GLY A 210 3.23 2.72 -6.58
C GLY A 210 3.98 2.94 -7.88
N GLY A 211 4.16 1.88 -8.68
CA GLY A 211 4.87 1.97 -9.95
C GLY A 211 6.36 2.35 -9.84
N GLY A 212 6.91 2.42 -8.64
CA GLY A 212 8.27 2.87 -8.37
C GLY A 212 8.39 4.36 -8.00
N ALA A 213 7.29 5.12 -8.03
CA ALA A 213 7.29 6.52 -7.64
C ALA A 213 7.36 6.68 -6.11
N ARG A 214 8.49 7.19 -5.60
CA ARG A 214 8.76 7.41 -4.18
C ARG A 214 8.43 8.84 -3.81
N ILE A 215 7.27 9.05 -3.19
CA ILE A 215 6.82 10.40 -2.78
C ILE A 215 7.37 10.82 -1.43
N ALA A 216 7.57 9.89 -0.52
CA ALA A 216 8.13 10.11 0.81
C ALA A 216 9.35 9.19 1.03
N PRO A 217 10.52 9.48 0.41
CA PRO A 217 11.67 8.58 0.42
C PRO A 217 12.19 8.25 1.82
N GLN A 218 11.94 9.11 2.80
CA GLN A 218 12.40 8.97 4.19
C GLN A 218 11.37 8.31 5.12
N ALA A 219 10.16 7.98 4.62
CA ALA A 219 9.13 7.37 5.45
C ALA A 219 9.58 6.00 5.99
N LEU A 220 9.42 5.82 7.30
CA LEU A 220 9.71 4.59 8.02
C LEU A 220 8.39 3.93 8.44
N PRO A 221 8.25 2.60 8.29
CA PRO A 221 6.99 1.93 8.49
C PRO A 221 6.62 1.68 9.96
N ASP A 222 7.52 1.91 10.92
CA ASP A 222 7.44 1.42 12.30
C ASP A 222 7.97 2.42 13.34
N ASP A 223 7.96 3.72 13.04
CA ASP A 223 8.52 4.75 13.91
C ASP A 223 7.46 5.61 14.63
N GLY A 224 6.19 5.26 14.47
CA GLY A 224 5.05 5.96 15.08
C GLY A 224 4.68 7.27 14.40
N TYR A 225 5.21 7.57 13.21
CA TYR A 225 4.97 8.80 12.47
C TYR A 225 4.52 8.53 11.04
N MET A 226 3.85 9.53 10.47
CA MET A 226 3.53 9.65 9.05
C MET A 226 4.28 10.85 8.46
N GLU A 227 4.53 10.83 7.16
CA GLU A 227 5.08 11.96 6.42
C GLU A 227 3.96 12.73 5.70
N MET A 228 3.78 14.01 6.04
CA MET A 228 2.98 14.92 5.21
C MET A 228 3.89 15.45 4.09
N VAL A 229 3.46 15.26 2.85
CA VAL A 229 4.18 15.75 1.66
C VAL A 229 3.26 16.68 0.90
N VAL A 230 3.74 17.92 0.65
CA VAL A 230 2.97 18.96 -0.02
C VAL A 230 3.78 19.63 -1.12
N ALA A 231 3.14 19.88 -2.26
CA ALA A 231 3.66 20.77 -3.31
C ALA A 231 2.55 21.67 -3.85
N LEU A 232 2.90 22.89 -4.20
CA LEU A 232 1.96 23.91 -4.68
C LEU A 232 1.94 23.97 -6.21
N ARG A 233 0.84 24.46 -6.79
CA ARG A 233 0.66 24.59 -8.25
C ARG A 233 1.72 25.46 -8.90
N GLN A 234 2.13 26.56 -8.27
CA GLN A 234 3.17 27.45 -8.78
C GLN A 234 4.50 26.73 -9.06
N ASP A 235 4.74 25.61 -8.37
CA ASP A 235 5.97 24.82 -8.47
C ASP A 235 5.89 23.75 -9.56
N MET A 236 4.74 23.61 -10.24
CA MET A 236 4.50 22.55 -11.23
C MET A 236 5.58 22.47 -12.33
N PRO A 237 6.04 23.57 -12.96
CA PRO A 237 7.08 23.45 -13.98
C PRO A 237 8.37 22.81 -13.46
N LEU A 238 8.74 23.14 -12.22
CA LEU A 238 9.93 22.59 -11.59
C LEU A 238 9.72 21.12 -11.19
N LEU A 239 8.53 20.77 -10.71
CA LEU A 239 8.18 19.38 -10.36
C LEU A 239 8.20 18.50 -11.60
N LEU A 240 7.67 18.96 -12.72
CA LEU A 240 7.73 18.25 -14.01
C LEU A 240 9.17 18.04 -14.49
N ALA A 241 10.01 19.07 -14.41
CA ALA A 241 11.43 18.97 -14.75
C ALA A 241 12.20 17.99 -13.86
N ASN A 242 11.69 17.73 -12.65
CA ASN A 242 12.30 16.84 -11.66
C ASN A 242 11.52 15.53 -11.43
N VAL A 243 10.57 15.18 -12.29
CA VAL A 243 9.75 13.97 -12.13
C VAL A 243 10.58 12.68 -11.99
N GLY A 244 11.76 12.62 -12.62
CA GLY A 244 12.70 11.52 -12.48
C GLY A 244 13.16 11.28 -11.05
N ARG A 245 13.12 12.30 -10.19
CA ARG A 245 13.48 12.18 -8.77
C ARG A 245 12.51 11.35 -7.94
N LEU A 246 11.26 11.21 -8.39
CA LEU A 246 10.31 10.26 -7.80
C LEU A 246 10.83 8.81 -7.91
N PHE A 247 11.50 8.48 -9.01
CA PHE A 247 11.94 7.10 -9.27
C PHE A 247 13.31 6.78 -8.68
N ASN A 248 14.17 7.78 -8.49
CA ASN A 248 15.45 7.57 -7.80
C ASN A 248 15.41 7.87 -6.30
N GLY A 249 14.25 8.32 -5.77
CA GLY A 249 14.04 8.55 -4.34
C GLY A 249 14.71 9.80 -3.80
N THR A 250 14.83 10.86 -4.61
CA THR A 250 15.43 12.16 -4.23
C THR A 250 14.47 13.33 -4.40
N ILE A 251 13.17 13.08 -4.51
CA ILE A 251 12.16 14.14 -4.73
C ILE A 251 12.06 15.09 -3.53
N ASP A 252 12.27 14.59 -2.33
CA ASP A 252 12.30 15.34 -1.06
C ASP A 252 13.47 16.35 -0.96
N GLN A 253 14.46 16.25 -1.84
CA GLN A 253 15.58 17.19 -1.92
C GLN A 253 15.27 18.44 -2.73
N ILE A 254 14.07 18.52 -3.33
CA ILE A 254 13.61 19.72 -4.02
C ILE A 254 13.01 20.68 -2.98
N PRO A 255 13.46 21.93 -2.88
CA PRO A 255 12.96 22.88 -1.87
C PRO A 255 11.45 23.13 -1.93
N GLN A 256 10.82 22.86 -3.07
CA GLN A 256 9.36 22.99 -3.29
C GLN A 256 8.54 21.80 -2.78
N MET A 257 9.20 20.72 -2.38
CA MET A 257 8.54 19.60 -1.71
C MET A 257 8.63 19.80 -0.21
N LEU A 258 7.57 20.31 0.38
CA LEU A 258 7.50 20.43 1.84
C LEU A 258 7.19 19.06 2.43
N THR A 259 8.07 18.57 3.30
CA THR A 259 7.84 17.35 4.07
C THR A 259 7.84 17.68 5.57
N ARG A 260 6.88 17.13 6.32
CA ARG A 260 6.78 17.21 7.78
C ARG A 260 6.33 15.86 8.34
N ARG A 261 6.97 15.46 9.42
CA ARG A 261 6.53 14.28 10.19
C ARG A 261 5.43 14.69 11.16
N PHE A 262 4.46 13.78 11.36
CA PHE A 262 3.36 14.00 12.29
C PHE A 262 2.82 12.68 12.84
N GLN A 263 2.17 12.74 14.00
CA GLN A 263 1.38 11.65 14.57
C GLN A 263 -0.12 11.92 14.39
N ARG A 264 -0.51 13.19 14.47
CA ARG A 264 -1.88 13.65 14.26
C ARG A 264 -1.91 14.84 13.32
N MET A 265 -2.83 14.82 12.37
CA MET A 265 -3.04 15.90 11.41
C MET A 265 -4.54 16.17 11.23
N ASP A 266 -4.93 17.42 11.43
CA ASP A 266 -6.26 17.92 11.10
C ASP A 266 -6.17 18.77 9.84
N VAL A 267 -6.95 18.43 8.81
CA VAL A 267 -7.00 19.14 7.53
C VAL A 267 -8.38 19.75 7.32
N ARG A 268 -8.42 21.05 7.10
CA ARG A 268 -9.67 21.78 6.80
C ARG A 268 -9.56 22.45 5.43
N ARG A 269 -10.57 22.28 4.61
CA ARG A 269 -10.73 23.09 3.40
C ARG A 269 -11.26 24.45 3.80
N LYS A 270 -10.63 25.53 3.33
CA LYS A 270 -11.21 26.87 3.37
C LYS A 270 -12.16 26.99 2.17
N LEU A 271 -13.46 27.10 2.47
CA LEU A 271 -14.49 27.40 1.49
C LEU A 271 -14.44 28.87 1.09
#